data_8785173d309bc53c983ed4bcc830198e
#
_entry.id   8785173d309bc53c983ed4bcc830198e
#
_cell.length_a   1.000
_cell.length_b   1.000
_cell.length_c   1.000
_cell.angle_alpha   90.00
_cell.angle_beta   90.00
_cell.angle_gamma   90.00
#
_symmetry.space_group_name_H-M   'P 1'
#
loop_
_entity.id
_entity.type
_entity.pdbx_description
1 polymer ?
#
loop_
_entity_poly.entity_id
_entity_poly.type
_entity_poly.pdbx_seq_one_letter_code
_entity_poly.pdbx_strand_id
1 'polypeptide(L)'
;MNLSESNNIKIIKTDDINACLEIRRKVFIDEQNVPTELEIDDYDTSNSECEHFLITDNGTNVGTFRLIYDKPEIAHMQRLCVFPEMRGKGYGYSAMSFLKEECKRRGNSKITLGAQCHAIPFYESCGFVCVSDVFLDAGIEHRTMECVL
;
A
#
# COMPACT_ATOMS: atom_id res chain seq x y z
N MET A 1 -15.76 -13.35 -20.93
CA MET A 1 -14.83 -12.93 -19.86
C MET A 1 -13.66 -13.88 -19.81
N ASN A 2 -12.47 -13.36 -19.77
CA ASN A 2 -11.29 -14.19 -19.63
C ASN A 2 -10.94 -14.33 -18.14
N LEU A 3 -11.29 -15.47 -17.54
CA LEU A 3 -11.06 -15.72 -16.12
C LEU A 3 -9.57 -15.80 -15.76
N SER A 4 -8.70 -16.06 -16.74
CA SER A 4 -7.27 -16.16 -16.49
C SER A 4 -6.64 -14.82 -16.11
N GLU A 5 -7.23 -13.69 -16.50
CA GLU A 5 -6.70 -12.36 -16.17
C GLU A 5 -6.75 -12.09 -14.68
N SER A 6 -7.88 -12.42 -14.01
CA SER A 6 -8.01 -12.21 -12.57
C SER A 6 -7.14 -13.15 -11.75
N ASN A 7 -6.75 -14.31 -12.30
CA ASN A 7 -5.93 -15.30 -11.61
C ASN A 7 -4.43 -15.03 -11.71
N ASN A 8 -4.03 -14.03 -12.49
CA ASN A 8 -2.63 -13.71 -12.72
C ASN A 8 -2.08 -12.64 -11.78
N ILE A 9 -2.95 -12.00 -11.01
CA ILE A 9 -2.54 -10.99 -10.03
C ILE A 9 -1.99 -11.72 -8.80
N LYS A 10 -0.76 -11.37 -8.43
CA LYS A 10 -0.10 -11.93 -7.25
C LYS A 10 0.45 -10.80 -6.40
N ILE A 11 0.40 -11.00 -5.10
CA ILE A 11 1.02 -10.11 -4.12
C ILE A 11 2.17 -10.88 -3.51
N ILE A 12 3.38 -10.39 -3.68
CA ILE A 12 4.58 -11.08 -3.23
C ILE A 12 5.40 -10.21 -2.30
N LYS A 13 5.87 -10.79 -1.19
CA LYS A 13 6.86 -10.14 -0.34
C LYS A 13 8.19 -10.17 -1.07
N THR A 14 8.93 -9.06 -1.02
CA THR A 14 10.16 -8.93 -1.80
C THR A 14 11.26 -8.23 -1.02
N ASP A 15 12.51 -8.60 -1.33
CA ASP A 15 13.70 -7.88 -0.89
C ASP A 15 14.20 -6.91 -1.97
N ASP A 16 13.56 -6.88 -3.12
CA ASP A 16 13.93 -5.99 -4.22
C ASP A 16 13.34 -4.60 -3.98
N ILE A 17 14.01 -3.84 -3.09
CA ILE A 17 13.59 -2.50 -2.73
C ILE A 17 13.60 -1.57 -3.95
N ASN A 18 14.56 -1.75 -4.86
CA ASN A 18 14.66 -0.91 -6.05
C ASN A 18 13.43 -1.04 -6.95
N ALA A 19 12.86 -2.23 -7.09
CA ALA A 19 11.63 -2.42 -7.85
C ALA A 19 10.46 -1.67 -7.20
N CYS A 20 10.38 -1.69 -5.87
CA CYS A 20 9.37 -0.93 -5.13
C CYS A 20 9.56 0.59 -5.31
N LEU A 21 10.80 1.06 -5.20
CA LEU A 21 11.12 2.48 -5.34
C LEU A 21 10.84 3.00 -6.75
N GLU A 22 11.04 2.19 -7.78
CA GLU A 22 10.73 2.58 -9.15
C GLU A 22 9.26 2.95 -9.30
N ILE A 23 8.35 2.14 -8.74
CA ILE A 23 6.91 2.39 -8.79
C ILE A 23 6.59 3.65 -7.96
N ARG A 24 7.13 3.74 -6.75
CA ARG A 24 6.89 4.85 -5.83
C ARG A 24 7.38 6.19 -6.38
N ARG A 25 8.52 6.20 -7.09
CA ARG A 25 9.02 7.42 -7.73
C ARG A 25 8.04 7.93 -8.77
N LYS A 26 7.50 7.06 -9.60
CA LYS A 26 6.54 7.46 -10.63
C LYS A 26 5.28 8.09 -10.04
N VAL A 27 4.79 7.55 -8.93
CA VAL A 27 3.54 8.00 -8.33
C VAL A 27 3.76 9.17 -7.37
N PHE A 28 4.62 8.99 -6.37
CA PHE A 28 4.73 9.99 -5.30
C PHE A 28 5.63 11.16 -5.68
N ILE A 29 6.72 10.92 -6.38
CA ILE A 29 7.68 11.97 -6.73
C ILE A 29 7.29 12.64 -8.05
N ASP A 30 7.16 11.86 -9.12
CA ASP A 30 6.90 12.41 -10.44
C ASP A 30 5.48 12.96 -10.59
N GLU A 31 4.48 12.24 -10.11
CA GLU A 31 3.07 12.64 -10.24
C GLU A 31 2.62 13.58 -9.13
N GLN A 32 2.94 13.27 -7.87
CA GLN A 32 2.43 14.03 -6.72
C GLN A 32 3.40 15.06 -6.18
N ASN A 33 4.59 15.16 -6.75
CA ASN A 33 5.62 16.14 -6.38
C ASN A 33 6.10 16.04 -4.92
N VAL A 34 6.05 14.86 -4.33
CA VAL A 34 6.62 14.63 -2.99
C VAL A 34 8.14 14.72 -3.09
N PRO A 35 8.82 15.48 -2.23
CA PRO A 35 10.29 15.53 -2.24
C PRO A 35 10.88 14.13 -1.99
N THR A 36 11.97 13.82 -2.72
CA THR A 36 12.64 12.52 -2.61
C THR A 36 13.02 12.20 -1.16
N GLU A 37 13.52 13.18 -0.42
CA GLU A 37 13.95 13.01 0.97
C GLU A 37 12.81 12.70 1.93
N LEU A 38 11.55 12.96 1.56
CA LEU A 38 10.37 12.59 2.35
C LEU A 38 9.81 11.25 1.93
N GLU A 39 9.94 10.89 0.65
CA GLU A 39 9.36 9.64 0.13
C GLU A 39 10.22 8.43 0.45
N ILE A 40 11.53 8.54 0.29
CA ILE A 40 12.48 7.47 0.58
C ILE A 40 13.03 7.69 1.99
N ASP A 41 12.89 6.68 2.85
CA ASP A 41 13.26 6.78 4.25
C ASP A 41 14.03 5.54 4.74
N ASP A 42 14.28 5.49 6.06
CA ASP A 42 15.08 4.40 6.65
C ASP A 42 14.44 3.03 6.53
N TYR A 43 13.13 2.95 6.30
CA TYR A 43 12.46 1.67 6.05
C TYR A 43 12.79 1.09 4.68
N ASP A 44 13.41 1.86 3.80
CA ASP A 44 13.74 1.44 2.44
C ASP A 44 15.15 0.85 2.33
N THR A 45 15.61 0.20 3.40
CA THR A 45 16.88 -0.51 3.45
C THR A 45 16.65 -1.99 3.68
N SER A 46 17.60 -2.82 3.26
CA SER A 46 17.50 -4.28 3.39
C SER A 46 17.51 -4.78 4.83
N ASN A 47 17.96 -3.96 5.77
CA ASN A 47 18.07 -4.31 7.19
C ASN A 47 16.92 -3.74 8.04
N SER A 48 15.94 -3.10 7.41
CA SER A 48 14.81 -2.54 8.13
C SER A 48 13.83 -3.64 8.57
N GLU A 49 13.02 -3.33 9.59
CA GLU A 49 11.93 -4.22 10.03
C GLU A 49 10.70 -4.12 9.14
N CYS A 50 10.77 -3.33 8.08
CA CYS A 50 9.68 -3.12 7.15
C CYS A 50 9.59 -4.27 6.14
N GLU A 51 8.39 -4.76 5.92
CA GLU A 51 8.13 -5.72 4.85
C GLU A 51 7.68 -4.96 3.60
N HIS A 52 8.34 -5.25 2.47
CA HIS A 52 7.98 -4.65 1.18
C HIS A 52 7.29 -5.68 0.31
N PHE A 53 6.26 -5.25 -0.40
CA PHE A 53 5.46 -6.12 -1.27
C PHE A 53 5.37 -5.54 -2.66
N LEU A 54 5.34 -6.43 -3.64
CA LEU A 54 5.04 -6.08 -5.04
C LEU A 54 3.68 -6.67 -5.43
N ILE A 55 2.93 -5.89 -6.17
CA ILE A 55 1.72 -6.35 -6.86
C ILE A 55 2.17 -6.68 -8.27
N THR A 56 1.96 -7.92 -8.70
CA THR A 56 2.35 -8.35 -10.05
C THR A 56 1.14 -8.85 -10.82
N ASP A 57 1.20 -8.69 -12.13
CA ASP A 57 0.21 -9.25 -13.06
C ASP A 57 0.97 -9.93 -14.18
N ASN A 58 0.80 -11.24 -14.31
CA ASN A 58 1.58 -12.08 -15.26
C ASN A 58 3.09 -11.88 -15.09
N GLY A 59 3.56 -11.70 -13.85
CA GLY A 59 4.97 -11.50 -13.55
C GLY A 59 5.48 -10.08 -13.79
N THR A 60 4.63 -9.16 -14.24
CA THR A 60 4.99 -7.75 -14.41
C THR A 60 4.66 -6.97 -13.15
N ASN A 61 5.60 -6.19 -12.65
CA ASN A 61 5.39 -5.34 -11.49
C ASN A 61 4.45 -4.19 -11.85
N VAL A 62 3.33 -4.08 -11.14
CA VAL A 62 2.32 -3.04 -11.41
C VAL A 62 2.07 -2.11 -10.23
N GLY A 63 2.39 -2.55 -9.03
CA GLY A 63 2.19 -1.75 -7.82
C GLY A 63 3.02 -2.25 -6.66
N THR A 64 2.96 -1.53 -5.55
CA THR A 64 3.72 -1.85 -4.34
C THR A 64 3.01 -1.32 -3.10
N PHE A 65 3.35 -1.86 -1.95
CA PHE A 65 3.06 -1.30 -0.63
C PHE A 65 4.08 -1.86 0.36
N ARG A 66 4.13 -1.26 1.54
CA ARG A 66 4.97 -1.77 2.62
C ARG A 66 4.18 -1.86 3.91
N LEU A 67 4.66 -2.68 4.83
CA LEU A 67 3.98 -3.00 6.08
C LEU A 67 4.96 -2.85 7.23
N ILE A 68 4.57 -2.08 8.25
CA ILE A 68 5.34 -1.94 9.49
C ILE A 68 4.44 -2.27 10.67
N TYR A 69 5.05 -2.51 11.82
CA TYR A 69 4.35 -2.81 13.06
C TYR A 69 4.85 -1.86 14.15
N ASP A 70 4.09 -0.80 14.41
CA ASP A 70 4.34 0.08 15.56
C ASP A 70 4.02 -0.64 16.87
N LYS A 71 3.02 -1.53 16.81
CA LYS A 71 2.61 -2.44 17.88
C LYS A 71 2.44 -3.84 17.30
N PRO A 72 2.77 -4.91 18.06
CA PRO A 72 2.75 -6.27 17.51
C PRO A 72 1.42 -6.71 16.90
N GLU A 73 0.29 -6.25 17.44
CA GLU A 73 -1.04 -6.67 16.99
C GLU A 73 -1.67 -5.76 15.93
N ILE A 74 -1.03 -4.63 15.62
CA ILE A 74 -1.57 -3.64 14.67
C ILE A 74 -0.65 -3.51 13.47
N ALA A 75 -1.15 -3.91 12.31
CA ALA A 75 -0.42 -3.76 11.05
C ALA A 75 -0.61 -2.34 10.51
N HIS A 76 0.47 -1.67 10.15
CA HIS A 76 0.44 -0.34 9.56
C HIS A 76 0.91 -0.40 8.11
N MET A 77 -0.02 -0.23 7.19
CA MET A 77 0.29 -0.23 5.76
C MET A 77 0.66 1.18 5.29
N GLN A 78 1.68 1.27 4.45
CA GLN A 78 2.16 2.52 3.89
C GLN A 78 2.50 2.36 2.41
N ARG A 79 2.51 3.47 1.69
CA ARG A 79 3.05 3.56 0.33
C ARG A 79 2.34 2.68 -0.69
N LEU A 80 1.03 2.43 -0.52
CA LEU A 80 0.27 1.72 -1.54
C LEU A 80 0.16 2.60 -2.78
N CYS A 81 0.64 2.08 -3.89
CA CYS A 81 0.51 2.77 -5.17
C CYS A 81 0.61 1.79 -6.33
N VAL A 82 0.09 2.22 -7.48
CA VAL A 82 0.07 1.47 -8.73
C VAL A 82 0.59 2.42 -9.81
N PHE A 83 1.39 1.91 -10.75
CA PHE A 83 1.84 2.73 -11.87
C PHE A 83 0.63 3.45 -12.50
N PRO A 84 0.76 4.76 -12.85
CA PRO A 84 -0.39 5.53 -13.37
C PRO A 84 -1.10 4.86 -14.54
N GLU A 85 -0.35 4.28 -15.48
CA GLU A 85 -0.90 3.61 -16.65
C GLU A 85 -1.59 2.28 -16.36
N MET A 86 -1.41 1.75 -15.14
CA MET A 86 -1.97 0.46 -14.73
C MET A 86 -3.19 0.60 -13.82
N ARG A 87 -3.67 1.82 -13.59
CA ARG A 87 -4.83 2.07 -12.72
C ARG A 87 -6.14 1.61 -13.34
N GLY A 88 -7.16 1.43 -12.50
CA GLY A 88 -8.50 1.04 -12.95
C GLY A 88 -8.66 -0.44 -13.27
N LYS A 89 -7.73 -1.29 -12.85
CA LYS A 89 -7.74 -2.73 -13.11
C LYS A 89 -7.92 -3.59 -11.87
N GLY A 90 -8.20 -2.96 -10.71
CA GLY A 90 -8.47 -3.69 -9.48
C GLY A 90 -7.24 -4.12 -8.68
N TYR A 91 -6.05 -3.62 -9.00
CA TYR A 91 -4.83 -4.01 -8.30
C TYR A 91 -4.84 -3.58 -6.83
N GLY A 92 -5.34 -2.38 -6.54
CA GLY A 92 -5.48 -1.92 -5.16
C GLY A 92 -6.40 -2.82 -4.35
N TYR A 93 -7.52 -3.24 -4.91
CA TYR A 93 -8.44 -4.18 -4.27
C TYR A 93 -7.77 -5.51 -3.97
N SER A 94 -7.02 -6.05 -4.93
CA SER A 94 -6.31 -7.31 -4.75
C SER A 94 -5.30 -7.20 -3.62
N ALA A 95 -4.57 -6.09 -3.55
CA ALA A 95 -3.61 -5.84 -2.48
C ALA A 95 -4.31 -5.79 -1.12
N MET A 96 -5.43 -5.06 -1.01
CA MET A 96 -6.14 -4.93 0.27
C MET A 96 -6.77 -6.24 0.71
N SER A 97 -7.34 -7.02 -0.22
CA SER A 97 -7.86 -8.36 0.09
C SER A 97 -6.78 -9.28 0.61
N PHE A 98 -5.62 -9.29 -0.05
CA PHE A 98 -4.47 -10.06 0.42
C PHE A 98 -4.04 -9.63 1.81
N LEU A 99 -3.90 -8.33 2.04
CA LEU A 99 -3.41 -7.80 3.31
C LEU A 99 -4.35 -8.16 4.46
N LYS A 100 -5.66 -8.04 4.26
CA LYS A 100 -6.65 -8.40 5.28
C LYS A 100 -6.55 -9.88 5.65
N GLU A 101 -6.48 -10.76 4.67
CA GLU A 101 -6.34 -12.19 4.92
C GLU A 101 -5.02 -12.53 5.60
N GLU A 102 -3.93 -11.93 5.15
CA GLU A 102 -2.61 -12.17 5.74
C GLU A 102 -2.55 -11.70 7.19
N CYS A 103 -3.11 -10.52 7.49
CA CYS A 103 -3.11 -9.98 8.86
C CYS A 103 -4.01 -10.81 9.78
N LYS A 104 -5.15 -11.30 9.28
CA LYS A 104 -5.99 -12.25 10.04
C LYS A 104 -5.22 -13.53 10.37
N ARG A 105 -4.52 -14.07 9.38
CA ARG A 105 -3.72 -15.28 9.56
C ARG A 105 -2.61 -15.08 10.60
N ARG A 106 -2.02 -13.89 10.64
CA ARG A 106 -0.99 -13.53 11.64
C ARG A 106 -1.55 -13.27 13.03
N GLY A 107 -2.87 -13.18 13.17
CA GLY A 107 -3.52 -12.87 14.45
C GLY A 107 -3.54 -11.38 14.78
N ASN A 108 -3.35 -10.51 13.81
CA ASN A 108 -3.46 -9.08 14.03
C ASN A 108 -4.89 -8.68 14.36
N SER A 109 -5.07 -7.65 15.19
CA SER A 109 -6.39 -7.17 15.58
C SER A 109 -6.96 -6.15 14.62
N LYS A 110 -6.10 -5.36 13.98
CA LYS A 110 -6.53 -4.36 12.99
C LYS A 110 -5.39 -3.92 12.08
N ILE A 111 -5.78 -3.26 10.99
CA ILE A 111 -4.87 -2.59 10.06
C ILE A 111 -5.13 -1.09 10.20
N THR A 112 -4.07 -0.30 10.29
CA THR A 112 -4.13 1.16 10.26
C THR A 112 -3.37 1.70 9.04
N LEU A 113 -3.78 2.85 8.56
CA LEU A 113 -3.09 3.54 7.46
C LEU A 113 -3.45 5.02 7.46
N GLY A 114 -2.59 5.83 6.83
CA GLY A 114 -2.88 7.22 6.50
C GLY A 114 -3.34 7.29 5.05
N ALA A 115 -4.61 7.61 4.84
CA ALA A 115 -5.19 7.68 3.51
C ALA A 115 -5.15 9.12 2.99
N GLN A 116 -4.62 9.32 1.77
CA GLN A 116 -4.82 10.59 1.07
C GLN A 116 -6.32 10.80 0.91
N CYS A 117 -6.81 12.04 1.13
CA CYS A 117 -8.24 12.29 1.20
C CYS A 117 -9.01 11.86 -0.06
N HIS A 118 -8.39 11.98 -1.24
CA HIS A 118 -9.05 11.54 -2.47
C HIS A 118 -9.21 10.01 -2.55
N ALA A 119 -8.44 9.25 -1.77
CA ALA A 119 -8.49 7.79 -1.77
C ALA A 119 -9.40 7.21 -0.68
N ILE A 120 -9.98 8.06 0.19
CA ILE A 120 -10.86 7.60 1.28
C ILE A 120 -12.00 6.71 0.76
N PRO A 121 -12.74 7.06 -0.32
CA PRO A 121 -13.81 6.19 -0.80
C PRO A 121 -13.33 4.78 -1.17
N PHE A 122 -12.12 4.67 -1.72
CA PHE A 122 -11.52 3.37 -2.03
C PHE A 122 -11.35 2.54 -0.76
N TYR A 123 -10.73 3.13 0.27
CA TYR A 123 -10.49 2.40 1.52
C TYR A 123 -11.78 2.10 2.26
N GLU A 124 -12.78 2.98 2.20
CA GLU A 124 -14.11 2.70 2.76
C GLU A 124 -14.73 1.47 2.10
N SER A 125 -14.58 1.35 0.78
CA SER A 125 -15.07 0.16 0.05
C SER A 125 -14.34 -1.13 0.45
N CYS A 126 -13.15 -1.01 1.03
CA CYS A 126 -12.37 -2.13 1.55
C CYS A 126 -12.66 -2.44 3.03
N GLY A 127 -13.57 -1.71 3.65
CA GLY A 127 -13.95 -1.94 5.05
C GLY A 127 -13.24 -1.08 6.07
N PHE A 128 -12.55 -0.02 5.64
CA PHE A 128 -11.88 0.92 6.53
C PHE A 128 -12.80 2.07 6.90
N VAL A 129 -12.57 2.65 8.08
CA VAL A 129 -13.27 3.84 8.56
C VAL A 129 -12.26 4.91 9.00
N CYS A 130 -12.60 6.17 8.80
CA CYS A 130 -11.78 7.29 9.27
C CYS A 130 -11.84 7.38 10.78
N VAL A 131 -10.68 7.54 11.43
CA VAL A 131 -10.56 7.66 12.88
C VAL A 131 -9.83 8.92 13.32
N SER A 132 -9.49 9.80 12.39
CA SER A 132 -8.87 11.09 12.69
C SER A 132 -9.47 12.22 11.87
N ASP A 133 -9.18 13.46 12.27
CA ASP A 133 -9.39 14.63 11.43
C ASP A 133 -8.35 14.66 10.31
N VAL A 134 -8.52 15.60 9.37
CA VAL A 134 -7.56 15.82 8.29
C VAL A 134 -6.23 16.32 8.86
N PHE A 135 -5.13 15.76 8.37
CA PHE A 135 -3.77 16.23 8.67
C PHE A 135 -2.96 16.28 7.38
N LEU A 136 -1.86 17.01 7.42
CA LEU A 136 -0.95 17.10 6.27
C LEU A 136 0.19 16.10 6.43
N ASP A 137 0.46 15.34 5.36
CA ASP A 137 1.63 14.48 5.26
C ASP A 137 2.26 14.74 3.91
N ALA A 138 3.53 15.17 3.92
CA ALA A 138 4.25 15.61 2.71
C ALA A 138 3.46 16.68 1.92
N GLY A 139 2.70 17.55 2.63
CA GLY A 139 1.90 18.61 2.03
C GLY A 139 0.58 18.15 1.43
N ILE A 140 0.21 16.88 1.57
CA ILE A 140 -1.02 16.31 1.02
C ILE A 140 -1.99 16.01 2.17
N GLU A 141 -3.27 16.35 2.00
CA GLU A 141 -4.29 16.09 3.01
C GLU A 141 -4.55 14.59 3.16
N HIS A 142 -4.48 14.11 4.39
CA HIS A 142 -4.68 12.71 4.78
C HIS A 142 -5.66 12.61 5.94
N ARG A 143 -6.21 11.41 6.12
CA ARG A 143 -6.89 11.01 7.36
C ARG A 143 -6.42 9.61 7.75
N THR A 144 -6.28 9.36 9.05
CA THR A 144 -6.01 8.00 9.53
C THR A 144 -7.28 7.16 9.37
N MET A 145 -7.11 5.96 8.83
CA MET A 145 -8.20 5.00 8.67
C MET A 145 -7.80 3.66 9.30
N GLU A 146 -8.80 2.94 9.78
CA GLU A 146 -8.60 1.62 10.41
C GLU A 146 -9.61 0.62 9.93
N CYS A 147 -9.18 -0.65 9.87
CA CYS A 147 -10.05 -1.79 9.61
C CYS A 147 -9.83 -2.81 10.73
N VAL A 148 -10.87 -3.12 11.51
CA VAL A 148 -10.84 -4.16 12.54
C VAL A 148 -10.96 -5.51 11.85
N LEU A 149 -10.12 -6.45 12.23
CA LEU A 149 -10.03 -7.77 11.61
C LEU A 149 -10.86 -8.84 12.34
#